data_8ef2ae53e3f3ab29afd17592554ef2df
#
_entry.id   8ef2ae53e3f3ab29afd17592554ef2df
#
_cell.length_a   1.000
_cell.length_b   1.000
_cell.length_c   1.000
_cell.angle_alpha   90.00
_cell.angle_beta   90.00
_cell.angle_gamma   90.00
#
_symmetry.space_group_name_H-M   'P 1'
#
loop_
_entity.id
_entity.type
_entity.pdbx_description
1 polymer ?
#
loop_
_entity_poly.entity_id
_entity_poly.type
_entity_poly.pdbx_seq_one_letter_code
_entity_poly.pdbx_strand_id
1 'polypeptide(L)'
;LNNNVAVSRWQKGSPLARSGNPELPTVMDFPLQSLIGHAFDEETGEWEGGLFRLYDYLSQDAVYANPMNLLIFADNHDTSRFFQNEEQTKNLSRYKQAVTFLLTTRGIPQLYYGTEILMNGDKSKGDGYVRKDFPGGWSEDSLNCFSPENLNATQAEAFHFIRKLLNWRKGNEAIGKGSLKHFI
;
A
#
# COMPACT_ATOMS: atom_id res chain seq x y z
N LEU A 1 -3.47 -15.30 3.99
CA LEU A 1 -4.54 -14.35 4.32
C LEU A 1 -5.06 -13.54 3.11
N ASN A 2 -5.00 -14.12 1.90
CA ASN A 2 -5.44 -13.46 0.65
C ASN A 2 -6.95 -13.65 0.38
N ASN A 3 -7.76 -13.71 1.44
CA ASN A 3 -9.20 -13.91 1.36
C ASN A 3 -9.92 -12.86 2.22
N ASN A 4 -10.67 -11.98 1.57
CA ASN A 4 -11.42 -10.90 2.20
C ASN A 4 -12.44 -11.40 3.25
N VAL A 5 -13.13 -12.53 2.98
CA VAL A 5 -14.06 -13.17 3.93
C VAL A 5 -13.32 -13.61 5.20
N ALA A 6 -12.13 -14.20 5.07
CA ALA A 6 -11.33 -14.59 6.22
C ALA A 6 -10.86 -13.41 7.06
N VAL A 7 -10.45 -12.30 6.41
CA VAL A 7 -10.03 -11.07 7.08
C VAL A 7 -11.22 -10.37 7.74
N SER A 8 -12.36 -10.26 7.05
CA SER A 8 -13.54 -9.54 7.54
C SER A 8 -14.09 -10.09 8.86
N ARG A 9 -13.97 -11.41 9.08
CA ARG A 9 -14.43 -12.07 10.32
C ARG A 9 -13.84 -11.53 11.61
N TRP A 10 -12.67 -10.87 11.51
CA TRP A 10 -11.96 -10.30 12.65
C TRP A 10 -12.33 -8.84 12.92
N GLN A 11 -12.98 -8.19 11.96
CA GLN A 11 -13.41 -6.80 12.13
C GLN A 11 -14.67 -6.72 13.00
N LYS A 12 -14.66 -5.80 13.95
CA LYS A 12 -15.81 -5.52 14.83
C LYS A 12 -17.07 -5.22 14.01
N GLY A 13 -18.16 -5.91 14.34
CA GLY A 13 -19.44 -5.76 13.66
C GLY A 13 -19.52 -6.45 12.30
N SER A 14 -18.55 -7.29 11.95
CA SER A 14 -18.59 -8.06 10.70
C SER A 14 -19.83 -8.95 10.62
N PRO A 15 -20.57 -8.93 9.50
CA PRO A 15 -21.69 -9.85 9.28
C PRO A 15 -21.23 -11.32 9.17
N LEU A 16 -19.94 -11.54 8.99
CA LEU A 16 -19.31 -12.85 8.85
C LEU A 16 -18.55 -13.30 10.11
N ALA A 17 -18.66 -12.54 11.21
CA ALA A 17 -18.02 -12.87 12.47
C ALA A 17 -18.50 -14.24 12.99
N ARG A 18 -17.59 -15.02 13.59
CA ARG A 18 -17.91 -16.26 14.28
C ARG A 18 -17.89 -16.03 15.79
N SER A 19 -18.70 -16.79 16.53
CA SER A 19 -18.68 -16.77 17.99
C SER A 19 -17.25 -16.98 18.52
N GLY A 20 -16.81 -16.09 19.42
CA GLY A 20 -15.47 -16.13 20.01
C GLY A 20 -14.36 -15.45 19.21
N ASN A 21 -14.65 -14.87 18.04
CA ASN A 21 -13.67 -14.06 17.33
C ASN A 21 -13.42 -12.73 18.09
N PRO A 22 -12.17 -12.29 18.21
CA PRO A 22 -11.86 -10.94 18.68
C PRO A 22 -12.50 -9.90 17.75
N GLU A 23 -13.09 -8.88 18.33
CA GLU A 23 -13.67 -7.74 17.62
C GLU A 23 -12.63 -6.65 17.48
N LEU A 24 -11.86 -6.66 16.40
CA LEU A 24 -10.86 -5.65 16.11
C LEU A 24 -11.49 -4.44 15.42
N PRO A 25 -11.24 -3.21 15.89
CA PRO A 25 -11.76 -2.02 15.22
C PRO A 25 -11.19 -1.85 13.79
N THR A 26 -9.95 -2.31 13.59
CA THR A 26 -9.22 -2.25 12.32
C THR A 26 -8.55 -3.59 12.05
N VAL A 27 -8.60 -4.03 10.80
CA VAL A 27 -7.87 -5.21 10.32
C VAL A 27 -7.04 -4.87 9.09
N MET A 28 -5.93 -5.59 8.89
CA MET A 28 -5.04 -5.35 7.75
C MET A 28 -5.58 -5.99 6.48
N ASP A 29 -5.64 -5.22 5.40
CA ASP A 29 -6.16 -5.64 4.10
C ASP A 29 -5.07 -6.31 3.26
N PHE A 30 -4.59 -7.47 3.71
CA PHE A 30 -3.64 -8.29 2.95
C PHE A 30 -4.15 -8.73 1.58
N PRO A 31 -5.45 -9.01 1.38
CA PRO A 31 -5.97 -9.27 0.04
C PRO A 31 -5.74 -8.13 -0.93
N LEU A 32 -6.01 -6.89 -0.53
CA LEU A 32 -5.73 -5.71 -1.36
C LEU A 32 -4.24 -5.55 -1.64
N GLN A 33 -3.39 -5.72 -0.62
CA GLN A 33 -1.92 -5.66 -0.77
C GLN A 33 -1.43 -6.64 -1.84
N SER A 34 -1.92 -7.88 -1.80
CA SER A 34 -1.55 -8.90 -2.79
C SER A 34 -1.93 -8.51 -4.23
N LEU A 35 -3.02 -7.75 -4.39
CA LEU A 35 -3.50 -7.32 -5.72
C LEU A 35 -2.79 -6.07 -6.24
N ILE A 36 -2.36 -5.15 -5.36
CA ILE A 36 -1.73 -3.90 -5.78
C ILE A 36 -0.50 -4.14 -6.67
N GLY A 37 0.38 -5.07 -6.28
CA GLY A 37 1.56 -5.41 -7.07
C GLY A 37 1.18 -5.87 -8.47
N HIS A 38 0.29 -6.84 -8.57
CA HIS A 38 -0.16 -7.40 -9.85
C HIS A 38 -0.89 -6.35 -10.70
N ALA A 39 -1.79 -5.59 -10.10
CA ALA A 39 -2.61 -4.62 -10.84
C ALA A 39 -1.81 -3.56 -11.58
N PHE A 40 -0.65 -3.15 -11.04
CA PHE A 40 0.20 -2.13 -11.67
C PHE A 40 1.39 -2.71 -12.44
N ASP A 41 1.59 -4.04 -12.43
CA ASP A 41 2.65 -4.72 -13.18
C ASP A 41 2.14 -5.43 -14.42
N GLU A 42 0.87 -5.83 -14.43
CA GLU A 42 0.31 -6.60 -15.52
C GLU A 42 0.01 -5.73 -16.75
N GLU A 43 0.74 -5.95 -17.82
CA GLU A 43 0.41 -5.43 -19.16
C GLU A 43 -0.41 -6.50 -19.91
N THR A 44 -1.64 -6.74 -19.45
CA THR A 44 -2.51 -7.73 -20.10
C THR A 44 -3.58 -7.04 -20.92
N GLY A 45 -3.84 -7.57 -22.12
CA GLY A 45 -5.04 -7.24 -22.90
C GLY A 45 -6.29 -7.99 -22.45
N GLU A 46 -6.24 -8.69 -21.32
CA GLU A 46 -7.34 -9.51 -20.81
C GLU A 46 -8.23 -8.70 -19.88
N TRP A 47 -9.54 -8.94 -19.96
CA TRP A 47 -10.55 -8.22 -19.17
C TRP A 47 -10.37 -8.35 -17.66
N GLU A 48 -9.81 -9.46 -17.18
CA GLU A 48 -9.68 -9.78 -15.75
C GLU A 48 -8.29 -9.41 -15.18
N GLY A 49 -7.44 -8.78 -15.99
CA GLY A 49 -6.07 -8.40 -15.60
C GLY A 49 -5.92 -6.94 -15.19
N GLY A 50 -4.73 -6.59 -14.73
CA GLY A 50 -4.35 -5.21 -14.41
C GLY A 50 -5.26 -4.54 -13.39
N LEU A 51 -5.67 -3.31 -13.67
CA LEU A 51 -6.50 -2.50 -12.76
C LEU A 51 -7.89 -3.08 -12.50
N PHE A 52 -8.40 -3.95 -13.36
CA PHE A 52 -9.69 -4.61 -13.12
C PHE A 52 -9.68 -5.42 -11.82
N ARG A 53 -8.54 -6.01 -11.45
CA ARG A 53 -8.39 -6.74 -10.18
C ARG A 53 -8.70 -5.87 -8.96
N LEU A 54 -8.29 -4.60 -8.97
CA LEU A 54 -8.58 -3.67 -7.88
C LEU A 54 -10.05 -3.26 -7.89
N TYR A 55 -10.61 -3.04 -9.08
CA TYR A 55 -12.02 -2.72 -9.24
C TYR A 55 -12.92 -3.85 -8.72
N ASP A 56 -12.67 -5.07 -9.16
CA ASP A 56 -13.41 -6.26 -8.72
C ASP A 56 -13.30 -6.47 -7.20
N TYR A 57 -12.10 -6.34 -6.66
CA TYR A 57 -11.88 -6.47 -5.22
C TYR A 57 -12.66 -5.43 -4.41
N LEU A 58 -12.60 -4.17 -4.79
CA LEU A 58 -13.33 -3.10 -4.09
C LEU A 58 -14.85 -3.26 -4.19
N SER A 59 -15.36 -3.89 -5.26
CA SER A 59 -16.79 -4.18 -5.40
C SER A 59 -17.31 -5.13 -4.31
N GLN A 60 -16.41 -5.90 -3.70
CA GLN A 60 -16.71 -6.87 -2.64
C GLN A 60 -16.67 -6.26 -1.23
N ASP A 61 -16.53 -4.97 -1.08
CA ASP A 61 -16.42 -4.28 0.22
C ASP A 61 -17.61 -4.54 1.17
N ALA A 62 -18.75 -5.00 0.65
CA ALA A 62 -19.91 -5.41 1.44
C ALA A 62 -19.65 -6.56 2.44
N VAL A 63 -18.53 -7.29 2.29
CA VAL A 63 -18.14 -8.34 3.25
C VAL A 63 -17.56 -7.76 4.55
N TYR A 64 -17.15 -6.50 4.54
CA TYR A 64 -16.61 -5.81 5.72
C TYR A 64 -17.68 -5.02 6.45
N ALA A 65 -17.59 -4.96 7.77
CA ALA A 65 -18.47 -4.10 8.58
C ALA A 65 -18.25 -2.62 8.27
N ASN A 66 -16.98 -2.24 8.10
CA ASN A 66 -16.59 -0.88 7.73
C ASN A 66 -15.29 -0.91 6.91
N PRO A 67 -15.38 -0.86 5.58
CA PRO A 67 -14.19 -0.86 4.73
C PRO A 67 -13.31 0.38 4.91
N MET A 68 -13.85 1.50 5.42
CA MET A 68 -13.07 2.71 5.73
C MET A 68 -12.11 2.51 6.91
N ASN A 69 -12.34 1.50 7.74
CA ASN A 69 -11.48 1.14 8.88
C ASN A 69 -10.47 0.02 8.54
N LEU A 70 -10.32 -0.36 7.28
CA LEU A 70 -9.28 -1.30 6.89
C LEU A 70 -7.92 -0.59 6.84
N LEU A 71 -6.88 -1.21 7.40
CA LEU A 71 -5.51 -0.76 7.22
C LEU A 71 -5.01 -1.27 5.86
N ILE A 72 -4.81 -0.36 4.92
CA ILE A 72 -4.40 -0.65 3.55
C ILE A 72 -2.94 -0.29 3.32
N PHE A 73 -2.22 -1.07 2.54
CA PHE A 73 -0.79 -0.90 2.29
C PHE A 73 -0.37 -1.57 0.98
N ALA A 74 0.70 -1.09 0.38
CA ALA A 74 1.30 -1.72 -0.80
C ALA A 74 2.41 -2.69 -0.40
N ASP A 75 3.12 -2.39 0.68
CA ASP A 75 4.19 -3.20 1.25
C ASP A 75 4.26 -3.03 2.77
N ASN A 76 4.93 -3.97 3.44
CA ASN A 76 5.26 -3.90 4.85
C ASN A 76 6.50 -4.77 5.17
N HIS A 77 6.80 -4.96 6.46
CA HIS A 77 7.95 -5.76 6.91
C HIS A 77 7.81 -7.28 6.70
N ASP A 78 6.62 -7.77 6.37
CA ASP A 78 6.33 -9.20 6.14
C ASP A 78 6.16 -9.55 4.66
N THR A 79 6.13 -8.55 3.78
CA THR A 79 6.01 -8.72 2.34
C THR A 79 7.28 -8.25 1.63
N SER A 80 7.44 -8.57 0.35
CA SER A 80 8.38 -7.84 -0.49
C SER A 80 8.01 -6.36 -0.48
N ARG A 81 9.02 -5.48 -0.60
CA ARG A 81 8.75 -4.06 -0.83
C ARG A 81 8.05 -3.88 -2.17
N PHE A 82 7.39 -2.75 -2.35
CA PHE A 82 6.71 -2.41 -3.60
C PHE A 82 7.64 -2.57 -4.80
N PHE A 83 8.90 -2.18 -4.64
CA PHE A 83 9.96 -2.53 -5.57
C PHE A 83 10.84 -3.63 -4.97
N GLN A 84 11.00 -4.74 -5.69
CA GLN A 84 11.81 -5.87 -5.22
C GLN A 84 13.30 -5.68 -5.53
N ASN A 85 13.62 -4.90 -6.56
CA ASN A 85 14.98 -4.65 -7.01
C ASN A 85 15.15 -3.23 -7.57
N GLU A 86 16.40 -2.82 -7.82
CA GLU A 86 16.70 -1.46 -8.30
C GLU A 86 16.18 -1.17 -9.71
N GLU A 87 16.08 -2.17 -10.57
CA GLU A 87 15.57 -1.96 -11.92
C GLU A 87 14.11 -1.50 -11.90
N GLN A 88 13.31 -2.10 -11.02
CA GLN A 88 11.91 -1.70 -10.86
C GLN A 88 11.76 -0.28 -10.33
N THR A 89 12.72 0.23 -9.53
CA THR A 89 12.66 1.60 -8.99
C THR A 89 12.74 2.69 -10.07
N LYS A 90 13.17 2.33 -11.27
CA LYS A 90 13.19 3.23 -12.43
C LYS A 90 11.80 3.50 -13.00
N ASN A 91 10.82 2.67 -12.69
CA ASN A 91 9.44 2.84 -13.15
C ASN A 91 8.62 3.75 -12.20
N LEU A 92 8.91 5.04 -12.24
CA LEU A 92 8.18 6.03 -11.43
C LEU A 92 6.70 6.15 -11.81
N SER A 93 6.31 5.85 -13.03
CA SER A 93 4.90 5.87 -13.43
C SER A 93 4.10 4.85 -12.64
N ARG A 94 4.61 3.61 -12.53
CA ARG A 94 4.04 2.55 -11.71
C ARG A 94 3.93 2.97 -10.24
N TYR A 95 5.01 3.51 -9.69
CA TYR A 95 5.03 4.01 -8.31
C TYR A 95 3.96 5.08 -8.08
N LYS A 96 3.91 6.09 -8.93
CA LYS A 96 2.95 7.20 -8.81
C LYS A 96 1.50 6.72 -8.89
N GLN A 97 1.20 5.79 -9.79
CA GLN A 97 -0.13 5.19 -9.91
C GLN A 97 -0.53 4.42 -8.64
N ALA A 98 0.34 3.54 -8.15
CA ALA A 98 0.06 2.73 -6.97
C ALA A 98 -0.08 3.58 -5.70
N VAL A 99 0.80 4.56 -5.49
CA VAL A 99 0.73 5.48 -4.35
C VAL A 99 -0.50 6.38 -4.44
N THR A 100 -0.87 6.83 -5.65
CA THR A 100 -2.11 7.60 -5.83
C THR A 100 -3.31 6.74 -5.46
N PHE A 101 -3.40 5.52 -5.97
CA PHE A 101 -4.47 4.59 -5.59
C PHE A 101 -4.52 4.39 -4.06
N LEU A 102 -3.39 4.04 -3.44
CA LEU A 102 -3.30 3.78 -2.01
C LEU A 102 -3.77 4.98 -1.16
N LEU A 103 -3.41 6.20 -1.56
CA LEU A 103 -3.70 7.41 -0.80
C LEU A 103 -5.06 8.05 -1.15
N THR A 104 -5.77 7.57 -2.16
CA THR A 104 -7.07 8.12 -2.56
C THR A 104 -8.23 7.13 -2.46
N THR A 105 -7.95 5.84 -2.31
CA THR A 105 -8.99 4.82 -2.08
C THR A 105 -9.46 4.80 -0.63
N ARG A 106 -10.47 3.98 -0.35
CA ARG A 106 -11.02 3.76 1.00
C ARG A 106 -9.99 3.12 1.93
N GLY A 107 -10.14 3.32 3.23
CA GLY A 107 -9.30 2.74 4.26
C GLY A 107 -8.26 3.69 4.83
N ILE A 108 -7.46 3.18 5.75
CA ILE A 108 -6.39 3.89 6.45
C ILE A 108 -5.06 3.49 5.80
N PRO A 109 -4.44 4.35 4.99
CA PRO A 109 -3.20 3.99 4.31
C PRO A 109 -2.03 3.90 5.28
N GLN A 110 -1.29 2.82 5.20
CA GLN A 110 0.00 2.61 5.84
C GLN A 110 1.10 2.70 4.79
N LEU A 111 2.07 3.55 5.04
CA LEU A 111 3.30 3.64 4.25
C LEU A 111 4.42 2.99 5.06
N TYR A 112 5.09 2.02 4.45
CA TYR A 112 6.26 1.42 5.06
C TYR A 112 7.45 2.36 4.88
N TYR A 113 8.30 2.51 5.91
CA TYR A 113 9.45 3.42 5.85
C TYR A 113 10.34 3.11 4.64
N GLY A 114 10.83 4.15 4.00
CA GLY A 114 11.69 4.02 2.83
C GLY A 114 10.94 3.84 1.50
N THR A 115 9.63 3.60 1.51
CA THR A 115 8.81 3.58 0.28
C THR A 115 8.84 4.94 -0.40
N GLU A 116 8.91 6.03 0.38
CA GLU A 116 9.01 7.41 -0.08
C GLU A 116 10.31 7.74 -0.82
N ILE A 117 11.37 6.97 -0.60
CA ILE A 117 12.66 7.10 -1.28
C ILE A 117 13.03 5.89 -2.13
N LEU A 118 12.03 5.08 -2.50
CA LEU A 118 12.15 3.92 -3.37
C LEU A 118 13.07 2.81 -2.83
N MET A 119 13.13 2.61 -1.52
CA MET A 119 13.83 1.45 -0.97
C MET A 119 13.24 0.16 -1.54
N ASN A 120 14.12 -0.72 -2.00
CA ASN A 120 13.73 -2.02 -2.56
C ASN A 120 14.02 -3.16 -1.59
N GLY A 121 13.35 -4.29 -1.79
CA GLY A 121 13.58 -5.50 -1.03
C GLY A 121 12.71 -6.67 -1.46
N ASP A 122 13.36 -7.80 -1.67
CA ASP A 122 12.74 -9.05 -2.08
C ASP A 122 12.64 -10.00 -0.88
N LYS A 123 11.42 -10.31 -0.47
CA LYS A 123 11.14 -11.21 0.67
C LYS A 123 11.67 -12.63 0.45
N SER A 124 11.77 -13.09 -0.80
CA SER A 124 12.31 -14.41 -1.11
C SER A 124 13.77 -14.57 -0.70
N LYS A 125 14.49 -13.45 -0.54
CA LYS A 125 15.89 -13.39 -0.08
C LYS A 125 16.01 -13.31 1.45
N GLY A 126 14.88 -13.25 2.17
CA GLY A 126 14.83 -13.22 3.62
C GLY A 126 14.42 -11.83 4.19
N ASP A 127 14.14 -11.81 5.49
CA ASP A 127 13.64 -10.64 6.19
C ASP A 127 14.60 -9.44 6.14
N GLY A 128 15.90 -9.68 6.24
CA GLY A 128 16.90 -8.62 6.19
C GLY A 128 16.87 -7.81 4.89
N TYR A 129 16.40 -8.39 3.78
CA TYR A 129 16.30 -7.68 2.50
C TYR A 129 15.14 -6.71 2.44
N VAL A 130 14.08 -6.92 3.21
CA VAL A 130 12.92 -6.04 3.27
C VAL A 130 12.94 -5.10 4.48
N ARG A 131 13.77 -5.41 5.49
CA ARG A 131 13.90 -4.67 6.76
C ARG A 131 15.25 -3.96 6.88
N LYS A 132 15.84 -3.55 5.74
CA LYS A 132 17.09 -2.78 5.72
C LYS A 132 16.96 -1.49 6.51
N ASP A 133 18.03 -1.05 7.12
CA ASP A 133 18.08 0.25 7.78
C ASP A 133 17.80 1.38 6.79
N PHE A 134 17.17 2.44 7.30
CA PHE A 134 16.97 3.64 6.50
C PHE A 134 18.32 4.36 6.36
N PRO A 135 18.76 4.71 5.13
CA PRO A 135 20.06 5.33 4.92
C PRO A 135 20.20 6.65 5.66
N GLY A 136 21.23 6.78 6.50
CA GLY A 136 21.47 7.95 7.34
C GLY A 136 21.03 7.80 8.80
N GLY A 137 20.58 6.59 9.21
CA GLY A 137 20.23 6.28 10.59
C GLY A 137 21.43 6.07 11.51
N TRP A 138 22.59 5.76 10.93
CA TRP A 138 23.81 5.44 11.66
C TRP A 138 24.95 6.38 11.30
N SER A 139 25.90 6.54 12.22
CA SER A 139 27.05 7.44 12.04
C SER A 139 27.99 7.02 10.88
N GLU A 140 27.99 5.73 10.56
CA GLU A 140 28.82 5.11 9.52
C GLU A 140 28.18 5.18 8.12
N ASP A 141 26.92 5.60 8.03
CA ASP A 141 26.22 5.67 6.76
C ASP A 141 26.88 6.71 5.84
N SER A 142 27.27 6.28 4.65
CA SER A 142 27.85 7.16 3.63
C SER A 142 26.82 8.08 2.97
N LEU A 143 25.53 7.78 3.13
CA LEU A 143 24.42 8.53 2.57
C LEU A 143 23.37 8.81 3.66
N ASN A 144 22.94 10.05 3.79
CA ASN A 144 21.89 10.45 4.72
C ASN A 144 20.63 10.88 3.95
N CYS A 145 19.66 9.97 3.81
CA CYS A 145 18.39 10.22 3.12
C CYS A 145 17.34 10.95 3.98
N PHE A 146 17.62 11.25 5.25
CA PHE A 146 16.80 12.18 6.04
C PHE A 146 16.95 13.63 5.53
N SER A 147 18.04 13.91 4.84
CA SER A 147 18.29 15.20 4.17
C SER A 147 17.89 15.10 2.69
N PRO A 148 16.79 15.73 2.27
CA PRO A 148 16.27 15.60 0.90
C PRO A 148 17.27 16.00 -0.19
N GLU A 149 18.23 16.86 0.11
CA GLU A 149 19.30 17.26 -0.79
C GLU A 149 20.26 16.14 -1.17
N ASN A 150 20.29 15.06 -0.39
CA ASN A 150 21.14 13.90 -0.66
C ASN A 150 20.44 12.83 -1.53
N LEU A 151 19.15 13.01 -1.82
CA LEU A 151 18.42 12.10 -2.67
C LEU A 151 18.87 12.23 -4.12
N ASN A 152 19.00 11.11 -4.83
CA ASN A 152 19.17 11.19 -6.28
C ASN A 152 17.89 11.72 -6.95
N ALA A 153 17.99 12.10 -8.23
CA ALA A 153 16.88 12.73 -8.95
C ALA A 153 15.58 11.92 -8.90
N THR A 154 15.66 10.60 -9.06
CA THR A 154 14.51 9.70 -9.06
C THR A 154 13.88 9.59 -7.67
N GLN A 155 14.71 9.46 -6.63
CA GLN A 155 14.26 9.45 -5.23
C GLN A 155 13.63 10.78 -4.84
N ALA A 156 14.25 11.89 -5.21
CA ALA A 156 13.72 13.23 -4.94
C ALA A 156 12.35 13.44 -5.60
N GLU A 157 12.18 12.97 -6.85
CA GLU A 157 10.91 13.04 -7.55
C GLU A 157 9.82 12.21 -6.85
N ALA A 158 10.12 10.98 -6.43
CA ALA A 158 9.23 10.13 -5.68
C ALA A 158 8.84 10.76 -4.33
N PHE A 159 9.82 11.24 -3.58
CA PHE A 159 9.61 11.91 -2.28
C PHE A 159 8.72 13.14 -2.40
N HIS A 160 8.99 14.01 -3.38
CA HIS A 160 8.17 15.21 -3.59
C HIS A 160 6.75 14.87 -4.04
N PHE A 161 6.58 13.83 -4.85
CA PHE A 161 5.27 13.36 -5.29
C PHE A 161 4.42 12.89 -4.10
N ILE A 162 4.94 11.96 -3.29
CA ILE A 162 4.21 11.41 -2.14
C ILE A 162 3.92 12.49 -1.09
N ARG A 163 4.89 13.38 -0.83
CA ARG A 163 4.72 14.51 0.09
C ARG A 163 3.58 15.44 -0.35
N LYS A 164 3.52 15.76 -1.64
CA LYS A 164 2.44 16.57 -2.21
C LYS A 164 1.08 15.90 -2.05
N LEU A 165 1.02 14.61 -2.34
CA LEU A 165 -0.21 13.83 -2.27
C LEU A 165 -0.70 13.64 -0.82
N LEU A 166 0.20 13.41 0.14
CA LEU A 166 -0.13 13.34 1.56
C LEU A 166 -0.65 14.67 2.11
N ASN A 167 -0.03 15.79 1.73
CA ASN A 167 -0.52 17.12 2.12
C ASN A 167 -1.89 17.42 1.52
N TRP A 168 -2.12 17.06 0.27
CA TRP A 168 -3.43 17.16 -0.37
C TRP A 168 -4.48 16.30 0.35
N ARG A 169 -4.16 15.03 0.64
CA ARG A 169 -5.04 14.11 1.37
C ARG A 169 -5.42 14.66 2.74
N LYS A 170 -4.46 15.22 3.48
CA LYS A 170 -4.69 15.80 4.82
C LYS A 170 -5.74 16.92 4.79
N GLY A 171 -5.78 17.71 3.73
CA GLY A 171 -6.75 18.78 3.54
C GLY A 171 -8.05 18.38 2.84
N ASN A 172 -8.20 17.12 2.42
CA ASN A 172 -9.33 16.67 1.62
C ASN A 172 -10.27 15.77 2.43
N GLU A 173 -11.37 16.34 2.91
CA GLU A 173 -12.35 15.62 3.73
C GLU A 173 -13.05 14.49 2.98
N ALA A 174 -13.23 14.60 1.65
CA ALA A 174 -13.86 13.55 0.87
C ALA A 174 -13.10 12.22 0.95
N ILE A 175 -11.76 12.27 1.01
CA ILE A 175 -10.93 11.08 1.14
C ILE A 175 -10.97 10.50 2.56
N GLY A 176 -10.95 11.36 3.58
CA GLY A 176 -10.91 10.92 4.99
C GLY A 176 -12.26 10.57 5.60
N LYS A 177 -13.34 11.20 5.12
CA LYS A 177 -14.69 11.11 5.70
C LYS A 177 -15.77 10.72 4.69
N GLY A 178 -15.43 10.65 3.41
CA GLY A 178 -16.35 10.31 2.33
C GLY A 178 -16.70 8.83 2.30
N SER A 179 -17.57 8.46 1.37
CA SER A 179 -17.91 7.08 1.05
C SER A 179 -17.48 6.73 -0.37
N LEU A 180 -17.02 5.51 -0.56
CA LEU A 180 -16.76 4.98 -1.90
C LEU A 180 -18.08 4.41 -2.46
N LYS A 181 -18.46 4.86 -3.65
CA LYS A 181 -19.56 4.24 -4.43
C LYS A 181 -18.97 3.56 -5.64
N HIS A 182 -19.29 2.29 -5.79
CA HIS A 182 -18.98 1.50 -6.98
C HIS A 182 -20.17 1.54 -7.95
N PHE A 183 -19.89 1.78 -9.22
CA PHE A 183 -20.85 1.65 -10.30
C PHE A 183 -20.39 0.49 -11.19
N ILE A 184 -21.22 -0.53 -11.30
CA ILE A 184 -20.99 -1.72 -12.12
C ILE A 184 -21.68 -1.54 -13.45
#